data_466bc560a9d19d9ea614003dc11d5d0b
#
_entry.id   466bc560a9d19d9ea614003dc11d5d0b
#
_cell.length_a   1.000
_cell.length_b   1.000
_cell.length_c   1.000
_cell.angle_alpha   90.00
_cell.angle_beta   90.00
_cell.angle_gamma   90.00
#
_symmetry.space_group_name_H-M   'P 1'
#
loop_
_entity.id
_entity.type
_entity.pdbx_description
1 polymer ?
#
loop_
_entity_poly.entity_id
_entity_poly.type
_entity_poly.pdbx_seq_one_letter_code
_entity_poly.pdbx_strand_id
1 'polypeptide(L)'
;CYYHMRSQKTPPPATPPSWFDSEMWTGPSPMRPYTELTHPRSWRSFMEYSKGIIGDMCVHMLDTVRWILELGWPKRISSSGGILVQTEALANTPDTQNATFAFDDLNVLWSHRSWGTAPDPEYPWGATIYGDKGTLKLSVHRWDFIPRQGDPVHADVTFELDEYPEDKT
;
A
#
# COMPACT_ATOMS: atom_id res chain seq x y z
N CYS A 1 8.24 1.02 6.76
CA CYS A 1 7.30 0.60 5.71
C CYS A 1 6.82 1.82 4.93
N TYR A 2 6.69 1.70 3.64
CA TYR A 2 6.23 2.80 2.80
C TYR A 2 5.57 2.29 1.52
N TYR A 3 4.78 3.16 0.92
CA TYR A 3 4.16 2.96 -0.37
C TYR A 3 4.07 4.27 -1.14
N HIS A 4 4.35 4.21 -2.43
CA HIS A 4 4.15 5.32 -3.33
C HIS A 4 3.35 4.87 -4.55
N MET A 5 2.24 5.55 -4.79
CA MET A 5 1.40 5.35 -5.97
C MET A 5 1.11 6.71 -6.62
N ARG A 6 1.13 6.74 -7.92
CA ARG A 6 0.93 7.98 -8.66
C ARG A 6 -0.56 8.35 -8.76
N SER A 7 -0.78 9.59 -8.64
CA SER A 7 -1.90 10.50 -8.82
C SER A 7 -3.27 10.00 -9.22
N GLN A 8 -4.19 10.59 -8.60
CA GLN A 8 -5.62 10.50 -8.84
C GLN A 8 -6.04 11.31 -10.06
N LYS A 9 -6.87 10.71 -10.88
CA LYS A 9 -7.56 11.40 -11.98
C LYS A 9 -8.88 11.98 -11.47
N THR A 10 -9.39 12.95 -12.19
CA THR A 10 -10.75 13.49 -11.99
C THR A 10 -11.55 13.22 -13.26
N PRO A 11 -11.95 11.97 -13.52
CA PRO A 11 -12.72 11.64 -14.71
C PRO A 11 -14.15 12.20 -14.58
N PRO A 12 -14.77 12.59 -15.70
CA PRO A 12 -16.18 12.98 -15.69
C PRO A 12 -17.08 11.80 -15.33
N PRO A 13 -18.32 12.08 -14.87
CA PRO A 13 -19.35 11.06 -14.77
C PRO A 13 -19.55 10.34 -16.10
N ALA A 14 -19.75 9.03 -16.06
CA ALA A 14 -19.96 8.20 -17.22
C ALA A 14 -21.21 7.31 -17.05
N THR A 15 -21.72 6.77 -18.16
CA THR A 15 -22.78 5.78 -18.11
C THR A 15 -22.15 4.41 -17.85
N PRO A 16 -22.60 3.67 -16.84
CA PRO A 16 -22.10 2.31 -16.62
C PRO A 16 -22.45 1.43 -17.82
N PRO A 17 -21.59 0.44 -18.15
CA PRO A 17 -21.91 -0.56 -19.16
C PRO A 17 -23.22 -1.29 -18.84
N SER A 18 -23.95 -1.73 -19.86
CA SER A 18 -25.27 -2.38 -19.69
C SER A 18 -25.23 -3.68 -18.88
N TRP A 19 -24.08 -4.32 -18.79
CA TRP A 19 -23.87 -5.52 -17.98
C TRP A 19 -23.46 -5.22 -16.54
N PHE A 20 -23.22 -3.96 -16.18
CA PHE A 20 -22.74 -3.56 -14.84
C PHE A 20 -23.93 -3.22 -13.95
N ASP A 21 -24.19 -4.06 -12.97
CA ASP A 21 -25.17 -3.81 -11.92
C ASP A 21 -24.55 -2.92 -10.84
N SER A 22 -24.82 -1.63 -10.93
CA SER A 22 -24.29 -0.63 -10.00
C SER A 22 -24.79 -0.80 -8.57
N GLU A 23 -26.02 -1.27 -8.40
CA GLU A 23 -26.61 -1.49 -7.08
C GLU A 23 -25.98 -2.69 -6.39
N MET A 24 -25.87 -3.81 -7.09
CA MET A 24 -25.20 -5.00 -6.58
C MET A 24 -23.72 -4.73 -6.27
N TRP A 25 -23.02 -4.00 -7.16
CA TRP A 25 -21.61 -3.65 -6.95
C TRP A 25 -21.39 -2.74 -5.74
N THR A 26 -22.27 -1.76 -5.54
CA THR A 26 -22.18 -0.82 -4.41
C THR A 26 -22.50 -1.49 -3.07
N GLY A 27 -23.41 -2.48 -3.09
CA GLY A 27 -23.84 -3.18 -1.90
C GLY A 27 -24.41 -2.23 -0.83
N PRO A 28 -24.05 -2.38 0.45
CA PRO A 28 -24.57 -1.55 1.54
C PRO A 28 -23.97 -0.15 1.62
N SER A 29 -23.00 0.18 0.74
CA SER A 29 -22.33 1.48 0.75
C SER A 29 -23.18 2.55 0.05
N PRO A 30 -22.97 3.85 0.34
CA PRO A 30 -23.64 4.92 -0.40
C PRO A 30 -23.32 4.88 -1.88
N MET A 31 -24.36 5.01 -2.73
CA MET A 31 -24.20 5.07 -4.17
C MET A 31 -23.44 6.34 -4.58
N ARG A 32 -22.48 6.20 -5.46
CA ARG A 32 -21.77 7.32 -6.11
C ARG A 32 -22.04 7.32 -7.62
N PRO A 33 -21.96 8.47 -8.28
CA PRO A 33 -21.98 8.52 -9.74
C PRO A 33 -20.91 7.62 -10.33
N TYR A 34 -21.27 6.85 -11.34
CA TYR A 34 -20.34 5.99 -12.04
C TYR A 34 -19.29 6.84 -12.78
N THR A 35 -18.03 6.47 -12.60
CA THR A 35 -16.89 7.04 -13.31
C THR A 35 -15.89 5.92 -13.63
N GLU A 36 -14.86 6.19 -14.39
CA GLU A 36 -13.79 5.20 -14.60
C GLU A 36 -13.05 4.81 -13.30
N LEU A 37 -13.17 5.63 -12.23
CA LEU A 37 -12.65 5.29 -10.90
C LEU A 37 -13.55 4.30 -10.14
N THR A 38 -14.76 4.04 -10.62
CA THR A 38 -15.62 2.99 -10.05
C THR A 38 -15.17 1.59 -10.50
N HIS A 39 -14.33 1.52 -11.53
CA HIS A 39 -13.76 0.27 -12.03
C HIS A 39 -13.06 -0.56 -10.92
N PRO A 40 -12.99 -1.90 -11.02
CA PRO A 40 -12.48 -2.80 -9.98
C PRO A 40 -11.15 -2.44 -9.31
N ARG A 41 -10.28 -1.71 -9.98
CA ARG A 41 -8.99 -1.30 -9.40
C ARG A 41 -9.02 0.04 -8.66
N SER A 42 -9.94 0.93 -9.00
CA SER A 42 -9.90 2.33 -8.55
C SER A 42 -10.89 2.65 -7.43
N TRP A 43 -11.77 1.72 -7.05
CA TRP A 43 -12.72 1.87 -5.95
C TRP A 43 -12.03 2.24 -4.61
N ARG A 44 -10.76 1.89 -4.45
CA ARG A 44 -9.92 2.23 -3.30
C ARG A 44 -9.73 3.74 -3.08
N SER A 45 -10.04 4.53 -4.10
CA SER A 45 -9.99 5.99 -4.04
C SER A 45 -11.10 6.61 -3.19
N PHE A 46 -12.08 5.80 -2.77
CA PHE A 46 -13.27 6.29 -2.08
C PHE A 46 -13.42 5.69 -0.69
N MET A 47 -13.58 6.57 0.32
CA MET A 47 -13.76 6.17 1.72
C MET A 47 -15.04 5.37 1.96
N GLU A 48 -16.03 5.52 1.09
CA GLU A 48 -17.29 4.77 1.12
C GLU A 48 -17.06 3.28 0.86
N TYR A 49 -16.04 2.96 0.07
CA TYR A 49 -15.76 1.60 -0.38
C TYR A 49 -14.50 1.00 0.25
N SER A 50 -13.60 1.85 0.79
CA SER A 50 -12.31 1.41 1.30
C SER A 50 -11.83 2.22 2.50
N LYS A 51 -10.63 1.91 2.98
CA LYS A 51 -9.91 2.70 3.98
C LYS A 51 -8.68 3.41 3.37
N GLY A 52 -8.69 3.57 2.04
CA GLY A 52 -7.58 4.17 1.31
C GLY A 52 -6.32 3.29 1.32
N ILE A 53 -5.20 3.91 0.99
CA ILE A 53 -3.91 3.23 0.82
C ILE A 53 -3.45 2.53 2.11
N ILE A 54 -3.71 3.10 3.27
CA ILE A 54 -3.31 2.46 4.53
C ILE A 54 -4.02 1.13 4.75
N GLY A 55 -5.30 1.04 4.42
CA GLY A 55 -6.07 -0.20 4.53
C GLY A 55 -5.75 -1.22 3.45
N ASP A 56 -5.28 -0.77 2.28
CA ASP A 56 -5.00 -1.62 1.13
C ASP A 56 -3.53 -2.08 1.08
N MET A 57 -2.58 -1.17 1.32
CA MET A 57 -1.15 -1.45 1.10
C MET A 57 -0.32 -1.55 2.39
N CYS A 58 -0.68 -0.80 3.44
CA CYS A 58 0.04 -0.88 4.70
C CYS A 58 -0.12 -2.26 5.35
N VAL A 59 -1.30 -2.83 5.25
CA VAL A 59 -1.61 -4.14 5.86
C VAL A 59 -0.60 -5.21 5.46
N HIS A 60 -0.23 -5.28 4.18
CA HIS A 60 0.73 -6.26 3.68
C HIS A 60 2.13 -6.07 4.27
N MET A 61 2.64 -4.85 4.23
CA MET A 61 3.99 -4.57 4.75
C MET A 61 4.06 -4.63 6.28
N LEU A 62 3.03 -4.16 6.97
CA LEU A 62 2.99 -4.22 8.42
C LEU A 62 2.89 -5.68 8.91
N ASP A 63 2.09 -6.49 8.23
CA ASP A 63 1.95 -7.91 8.56
C ASP A 63 3.27 -8.66 8.31
N THR A 64 3.91 -8.42 7.17
CA THR A 64 5.23 -8.98 6.86
C THR A 64 6.28 -8.62 7.91
N VAL A 65 6.36 -7.35 8.31
CA VAL A 65 7.30 -6.89 9.35
C VAL A 65 6.98 -7.53 10.70
N ARG A 66 5.69 -7.60 11.06
CA ARG A 66 5.27 -8.25 12.30
C ARG A 66 5.62 -9.73 12.30
N TRP A 67 5.43 -10.42 11.19
CA TRP A 67 5.77 -11.82 11.03
C TRP A 67 7.27 -12.07 11.15
N ILE A 68 8.10 -11.32 10.41
CA ILE A 68 9.57 -11.46 10.43
C ILE A 68 10.16 -11.18 11.81
N LEU A 69 9.62 -10.18 12.51
CA LEU A 69 10.13 -9.74 13.82
C LEU A 69 9.34 -10.34 15.00
N GLU A 70 8.40 -11.24 14.73
CA GLU A 70 7.56 -11.91 15.74
C GLU A 70 6.83 -10.91 16.66
N LEU A 71 6.39 -9.76 16.10
CA LEU A 71 5.75 -8.70 16.87
C LEU A 71 4.28 -9.03 17.15
N GLY A 72 3.85 -8.82 18.37
CA GLY A 72 2.45 -8.87 18.75
C GLY A 72 1.65 -7.64 18.23
N TRP A 73 0.73 -7.14 19.03
CA TRP A 73 0.00 -5.91 18.73
C TRP A 73 0.75 -4.68 19.22
N PRO A 74 0.69 -3.56 18.49
CA PRO A 74 1.29 -2.31 18.95
C PRO A 74 0.51 -1.79 20.18
N LYS A 75 1.22 -1.22 21.15
CA LYS A 75 0.62 -0.61 22.36
C LYS A 75 -0.02 0.74 22.07
N ARG A 76 0.48 1.44 21.07
CA ARG A 76 -0.03 2.75 20.67
C ARG A 76 0.14 2.95 19.17
N ILE A 77 -0.87 3.54 18.59
CA ILE A 77 -0.85 3.95 17.18
C ILE A 77 -1.15 5.45 17.14
N SER A 78 -0.35 6.18 16.39
CA SER A 78 -0.59 7.58 16.06
C SER A 78 -0.48 7.79 14.54
N SER A 79 -1.29 8.67 13.99
CA SER A 79 -1.31 8.92 12.55
C SER A 79 -1.58 10.39 12.26
N SER A 80 -1.01 10.88 11.16
CA SER A 80 -1.26 12.19 10.60
C SER A 80 -1.28 12.12 9.08
N GLY A 81 -2.00 13.03 8.43
CA GLY A 81 -2.12 13.08 6.98
C GLY A 81 -3.47 13.64 6.55
N GLY A 82 -3.80 13.45 5.29
CA GLY A 82 -5.02 13.94 4.67
C GLY A 82 -4.87 14.07 3.17
N ILE A 83 -5.80 14.80 2.56
CA ILE A 83 -5.70 15.26 1.17
C ILE A 83 -4.95 16.58 1.21
N LEU A 84 -3.63 16.55 0.99
CA LEU A 84 -2.76 17.70 1.18
C LEU A 84 -2.27 18.31 -0.14
N VAL A 85 -2.20 17.52 -1.18
CA VAL A 85 -1.60 17.90 -2.47
C VAL A 85 -2.61 17.76 -3.61
N GLN A 86 -3.35 16.68 -3.65
CA GLN A 86 -4.30 16.38 -4.74
C GLN A 86 -5.72 16.83 -4.40
N THR A 87 -5.86 18.10 -3.98
CA THR A 87 -7.11 18.69 -3.49
C THR A 87 -8.22 18.73 -4.52
N GLU A 88 -7.88 18.71 -5.81
CA GLU A 88 -8.84 18.73 -6.93
C GLU A 88 -9.19 17.33 -7.43
N ALA A 89 -8.66 16.27 -6.80
CA ALA A 89 -8.97 14.91 -7.21
C ALA A 89 -10.40 14.51 -6.79
N LEU A 90 -11.01 13.63 -7.58
CA LEU A 90 -12.32 13.05 -7.23
C LEU A 90 -12.21 12.08 -6.04
N ALA A 91 -11.01 11.54 -5.79
CA ALA A 91 -10.72 10.70 -4.65
C ALA A 91 -10.91 11.44 -3.33
N ASN A 92 -11.49 10.78 -2.34
CA ASN A 92 -11.67 11.34 -0.99
C ASN A 92 -10.88 10.56 0.09
N THR A 93 -9.99 9.67 -0.33
CA THR A 93 -9.02 9.04 0.57
C THR A 93 -7.75 9.89 0.68
N PRO A 94 -7.01 9.82 1.80
CA PRO A 94 -5.77 10.57 1.96
C PRO A 94 -4.76 10.32 0.85
N ASP A 95 -4.20 11.38 0.30
CA ASP A 95 -3.06 11.32 -0.62
C ASP A 95 -1.72 11.28 0.11
N THR A 96 -1.73 11.60 1.40
CA THR A 96 -0.57 11.64 2.27
C THR A 96 -0.95 11.09 3.63
N GLN A 97 -0.22 10.11 4.13
CA GLN A 97 -0.41 9.62 5.50
C GLN A 97 0.88 9.05 6.07
N ASN A 98 1.14 9.40 7.32
CA ASN A 98 2.18 8.79 8.14
C ASN A 98 1.53 8.19 9.38
N ALA A 99 1.99 7.01 9.79
CA ALA A 99 1.56 6.38 11.03
C ALA A 99 2.75 5.80 11.78
N THR A 100 2.68 5.83 13.09
CA THR A 100 3.63 5.19 13.99
C THR A 100 2.91 4.11 14.78
N PHE A 101 3.40 2.90 14.69
CA PHE A 101 2.97 1.75 15.48
C PHE A 101 4.05 1.49 16.54
N ALA A 102 3.75 1.84 17.79
CA ALA A 102 4.68 1.71 18.90
C ALA A 102 4.51 0.35 19.57
N PHE A 103 5.57 -0.44 19.55
CA PHE A 103 5.74 -1.69 20.28
C PHE A 103 6.62 -1.45 21.51
N ASP A 104 6.91 -2.48 22.29
CA ASP A 104 7.73 -2.34 23.50
C ASP A 104 9.14 -1.85 23.19
N ASP A 105 9.79 -2.52 22.23
CA ASP A 105 11.22 -2.36 21.96
C ASP A 105 11.52 -1.65 20.64
N LEU A 106 10.49 -1.37 19.85
CA LEU A 106 10.66 -0.71 18.55
C LEU A 106 9.41 0.06 18.09
N ASN A 107 9.61 0.91 17.11
CA ASN A 107 8.53 1.55 16.39
C ASN A 107 8.55 1.13 14.92
N VAL A 108 7.38 0.78 14.38
CA VAL A 108 7.19 0.64 12.94
C VAL A 108 6.57 1.93 12.42
N LEU A 109 7.25 2.53 11.45
CA LEU A 109 6.76 3.72 10.75
C LEU A 109 6.15 3.31 9.42
N TRP A 110 4.97 3.81 9.14
CA TRP A 110 4.34 3.77 7.83
C TRP A 110 4.34 5.16 7.21
N SER A 111 4.63 5.23 5.93
CA SER A 111 4.49 6.47 5.16
C SER A 111 3.98 6.14 3.77
N HIS A 112 2.90 6.81 3.35
CA HIS A 112 2.52 6.77 1.95
C HIS A 112 2.22 8.17 1.42
N ARG A 113 2.37 8.30 0.11
CA ARG A 113 1.95 9.47 -0.65
C ARG A 113 1.68 9.09 -2.10
N SER A 114 0.75 9.79 -2.73
CA SER A 114 0.40 9.60 -4.14
C SER A 114 0.93 10.73 -5.05
N TRP A 115 1.98 11.39 -4.60
CA TRP A 115 2.66 12.49 -5.29
C TRP A 115 4.18 12.41 -5.11
N GLY A 116 4.93 13.09 -6.00
CA GLY A 116 6.38 13.07 -5.98
C GLY A 116 6.97 11.74 -6.46
N THR A 117 8.11 11.36 -5.90
CA THR A 117 8.82 10.11 -6.20
C THR A 117 8.89 9.22 -4.96
N ALA A 118 9.07 7.92 -5.15
CA ALA A 118 9.27 6.98 -4.06
C ALA A 118 10.50 7.37 -3.21
N PRO A 119 10.46 7.19 -1.89
CA PRO A 119 11.63 7.38 -1.03
C PRO A 119 12.81 6.49 -1.43
N ASP A 120 12.51 5.29 -1.86
CA ASP A 120 13.44 4.34 -2.46
C ASP A 120 12.87 3.88 -3.80
N PRO A 121 13.48 4.28 -4.94
CA PRO A 121 12.98 3.92 -6.26
C PRO A 121 13.01 2.41 -6.55
N GLU A 122 13.92 1.68 -5.93
CA GLU A 122 14.01 0.22 -6.08
C GLU A 122 12.95 -0.52 -5.25
N TYR A 123 12.49 0.14 -4.19
CA TYR A 123 11.48 -0.37 -3.26
C TYR A 123 10.33 0.63 -3.13
N PRO A 124 9.54 0.90 -4.20
CA PRO A 124 8.44 1.87 -4.12
C PRO A 124 7.32 1.42 -3.18
N TRP A 125 7.24 0.14 -2.91
CA TRP A 125 6.38 -0.49 -1.91
C TRP A 125 7.18 -1.53 -1.14
N GLY A 126 7.54 -1.20 0.09
CA GLY A 126 8.44 -2.06 0.84
C GLY A 126 8.59 -1.69 2.30
N ALA A 127 9.50 -2.37 2.94
CA ALA A 127 9.95 -2.06 4.29
C ALA A 127 11.49 -2.05 4.36
N THR A 128 12.00 -1.20 5.24
CA THR A 128 13.41 -1.19 5.62
C THR A 128 13.49 -1.47 7.11
N ILE A 129 14.26 -2.48 7.49
CA ILE A 129 14.48 -2.88 8.88
C ILE A 129 15.94 -2.60 9.22
N TYR A 130 16.15 -1.74 10.20
CA TYR A 130 17.48 -1.35 10.68
C TYR A 130 17.84 -2.18 11.91
N GLY A 131 18.86 -3.00 11.81
CA GLY A 131 19.36 -3.85 12.87
C GLY A 131 20.83 -3.59 13.22
N ASP A 132 21.30 -4.17 14.30
CA ASP A 132 22.69 -4.09 14.76
C ASP A 132 23.69 -4.72 13.79
N LYS A 133 23.27 -5.75 13.05
CA LYS A 133 24.09 -6.49 12.07
C LYS A 133 24.05 -5.91 10.66
N GLY A 134 23.07 -5.07 10.37
CA GLY A 134 22.89 -4.48 9.03
C GLY A 134 21.48 -3.97 8.80
N THR A 135 21.19 -3.70 7.54
CA THR A 135 19.89 -3.20 7.08
C THR A 135 19.27 -4.21 6.14
N LEU A 136 18.03 -4.61 6.41
CA LEU A 136 17.22 -5.43 5.50
C LEU A 136 16.23 -4.52 4.78
N LYS A 137 16.28 -4.51 3.46
CA LYS A 137 15.24 -3.95 2.59
C LYS A 137 14.41 -5.11 2.01
N LEU A 138 13.11 -4.96 1.97
CA LEU A 138 12.23 -5.99 1.44
C LEU A 138 11.00 -5.39 0.74
N SER A 139 10.51 -6.12 -0.23
CA SER A 139 9.25 -5.90 -0.94
C SER A 139 8.54 -7.24 -1.15
N VAL A 140 7.45 -7.24 -1.91
CA VAL A 140 6.77 -8.49 -2.32
C VAL A 140 7.51 -9.25 -3.42
N HIS A 141 8.55 -8.65 -4.01
CA HIS A 141 9.26 -9.24 -5.16
C HIS A 141 10.69 -9.62 -4.86
N ARG A 142 11.33 -8.97 -3.89
CA ARG A 142 12.76 -9.15 -3.59
C ARG A 142 13.12 -8.62 -2.22
N TRP A 143 14.32 -9.01 -1.75
CA TRP A 143 14.94 -8.44 -0.57
C TRP A 143 16.45 -8.27 -0.76
N ASP A 144 17.01 -7.27 -0.06
CA ASP A 144 18.45 -7.04 0.04
C ASP A 144 18.84 -6.93 1.52
N PHE A 145 19.81 -7.71 1.94
CA PHE A 145 20.46 -7.53 3.23
C PHE A 145 21.81 -6.86 3.02
N ILE A 146 21.99 -5.70 3.61
CA ILE A 146 23.18 -4.87 3.57
C ILE A 146 23.86 -5.00 4.93
N PRO A 147 24.85 -5.89 5.10
CA PRO A 147 25.53 -6.09 6.38
C PRO A 147 26.40 -4.88 6.72
N ARG A 148 26.68 -4.69 8.02
CA ARG A 148 27.67 -3.67 8.47
C ARG A 148 29.09 -3.99 7.98
N GLN A 149 29.41 -5.24 7.75
CA GLN A 149 30.69 -5.73 7.24
C GLN A 149 30.44 -6.89 6.28
N GLY A 150 31.17 -6.93 5.17
CA GLY A 150 31.00 -7.92 4.11
C GLY A 150 30.12 -7.43 2.96
N ASP A 151 29.86 -8.32 2.02
CA ASP A 151 29.13 -8.01 0.80
C ASP A 151 27.62 -8.08 1.02
N PRO A 152 26.83 -7.25 0.32
CA PRO A 152 25.39 -7.35 0.32
C PRO A 152 24.90 -8.70 -0.21
N VAL A 153 23.79 -9.17 0.33
CA VAL A 153 23.08 -10.37 -0.13
C VAL A 153 21.76 -9.98 -0.73
N HIS A 154 21.48 -10.49 -1.91
CA HIS A 154 20.25 -10.25 -2.65
C HIS A 154 19.51 -11.54 -2.95
N ALA A 155 18.20 -11.51 -2.93
CA ALA A 155 17.38 -12.56 -3.52
C ALA A 155 16.05 -12.00 -4.04
N ASP A 156 15.61 -12.56 -5.17
CA ASP A 156 14.27 -12.39 -5.69
C ASP A 156 13.32 -13.41 -5.07
N VAL A 157 12.05 -13.03 -4.94
CA VAL A 157 11.00 -13.94 -4.48
C VAL A 157 10.62 -14.87 -5.63
N THR A 158 10.66 -16.17 -5.38
CA THR A 158 10.16 -17.18 -6.31
C THR A 158 8.74 -17.56 -5.91
N PHE A 159 7.80 -17.47 -6.83
CA PHE A 159 6.41 -17.85 -6.62
C PHE A 159 6.20 -19.28 -7.08
N GLU A 160 5.42 -20.07 -6.31
CA GLU A 160 5.04 -21.43 -6.69
C GLU A 160 4.46 -21.51 -8.10
N LEU A 161 3.58 -20.53 -8.45
CA LEU A 161 2.96 -20.44 -9.76
C LEU A 161 3.94 -20.21 -10.93
N ASP A 162 5.19 -19.86 -10.66
CA ASP A 162 6.22 -19.77 -11.71
C ASP A 162 6.55 -21.14 -12.33
N GLU A 163 6.28 -22.20 -11.60
CA GLU A 163 6.42 -23.58 -12.07
C GLU A 163 5.22 -24.06 -12.90
N TYR A 164 4.10 -23.33 -12.90
CA TYR A 164 2.85 -23.67 -13.59
C TYR A 164 2.50 -22.59 -14.62
N PRO A 165 3.06 -22.69 -15.85
CA PRO A 165 2.90 -21.68 -16.92
C PRO A 165 1.42 -21.39 -17.28
N GLU A 166 0.54 -22.37 -17.15
CA GLU A 166 -0.90 -22.28 -17.41
C GLU A 166 -1.63 -21.36 -16.46
N ASP A 167 -1.09 -21.09 -15.29
CA ASP A 167 -1.70 -20.23 -14.28
C ASP A 167 -1.23 -18.76 -14.37
N LYS A 168 -0.41 -18.44 -15.38
CA LYS A 168 0.12 -17.09 -15.62
C LYS A 168 -0.81 -16.18 -16.43
N THR A 169 -2.11 -16.41 -16.39
CA THR A 169 -3.11 -15.58 -17.12
C THR A 169 -3.51 -14.31 -16.37
#